data_786e845a1f24cb1b032afcfe258b08a2
#
_entry.id   786e845a1f24cb1b032afcfe258b08a2
#
_cell.length_a   1.000
_cell.length_b   1.000
_cell.length_c   1.000
_cell.angle_alpha   90.00
_cell.angle_beta   90.00
_cell.angle_gamma   90.00
#
_symmetry.space_group_name_H-M   'P 1'
#
loop_
_entity.id
_entity.type
_entity.pdbx_description
1 polymer ?
#
loop_
_entity_poly.entity_id
_entity_poly.type
_entity_poly.pdbx_seq_one_letter_code
_entity_poly.pdbx_strand_id
1 'polypeptide(L)'
;WFHKHLALSLDEMNNVPKKLKEKIEQTQEIYGVKPVDCFISKIDGTRKYLFELYDGNIIESVLMKYKHGNSVCISSQAGCRMGCKFCASTLGGLDRNLTPSEMLSQIYYIQRDTEERVSNVVMMGTGEPMDNYDNVLRFLELITSEDGLNISQRNITISTCGIVPKIKEL
;
A
#
# COMPACT_ATOMS: atom_id res chain seq x y z
N TRP A 1 -9.97 -13.95 2.88
CA TRP A 1 -8.93 -14.42 1.96
C TRP A 1 -7.90 -13.35 1.65
N PHE A 2 -8.28 -12.22 1.07
CA PHE A 2 -7.32 -11.15 0.74
C PHE A 2 -6.47 -10.75 1.94
N HIS A 3 -7.10 -10.44 3.06
CA HIS A 3 -6.41 -9.90 4.23
C HIS A 3 -5.62 -10.92 5.06
N LYS A 4 -6.08 -12.19 5.15
CA LYS A 4 -5.41 -13.22 5.98
C LYS A 4 -4.49 -14.14 5.19
N HIS A 5 -4.88 -14.47 3.95
CA HIS A 5 -4.12 -15.42 3.13
C HIS A 5 -3.33 -14.73 2.02
N LEU A 6 -3.41 -13.40 1.97
CA LEU A 6 -2.71 -12.57 0.99
C LEU A 6 -3.02 -12.99 -0.46
N ALA A 7 -4.26 -13.45 -0.69
CA ALA A 7 -4.69 -13.82 -2.04
C ALA A 7 -4.63 -12.60 -2.96
N LEU A 8 -4.04 -12.75 -4.13
CA LEU A 8 -3.93 -11.69 -5.13
C LEU A 8 -5.01 -11.78 -6.21
N SER A 9 -5.74 -12.90 -6.23
CA SER A 9 -6.86 -13.13 -7.17
C SER A 9 -7.98 -13.95 -6.52
N LEU A 10 -9.17 -13.93 -7.14
CA LEU A 10 -10.29 -14.76 -6.70
C LEU A 10 -10.02 -16.26 -6.93
N ASP A 11 -9.20 -16.62 -7.90
CA ASP A 11 -8.89 -18.02 -8.21
C ASP A 11 -8.18 -18.73 -7.05
N GLU A 12 -7.39 -18.00 -6.29
CA GLU A 12 -6.68 -18.53 -5.11
C GLU A 12 -7.61 -18.86 -3.93
N MET A 13 -8.86 -18.40 -3.97
CA MET A 13 -9.85 -18.63 -2.91
C MET A 13 -10.57 -19.97 -3.07
N ASN A 14 -9.94 -21.05 -2.59
CA ASN A 14 -10.40 -22.43 -2.84
C ASN A 14 -11.77 -22.77 -2.22
N ASN A 15 -12.19 -22.07 -1.15
CA ASN A 15 -13.46 -22.33 -0.48
C ASN A 15 -14.60 -21.38 -0.90
N VAL A 16 -14.36 -20.51 -1.88
CA VAL A 16 -15.39 -19.60 -2.43
C VAL A 16 -16.06 -20.28 -3.62
N PRO A 17 -17.40 -20.45 -3.61
CA PRO A 17 -18.12 -21.07 -4.72
C PRO A 17 -17.89 -20.34 -6.06
N LYS A 18 -17.73 -21.09 -7.15
CA LYS A 18 -17.45 -20.54 -8.48
C LYS A 18 -18.48 -19.47 -8.90
N LYS A 19 -19.77 -19.73 -8.68
CA LYS A 19 -20.84 -18.75 -8.98
C LYS A 19 -20.67 -17.41 -8.23
N LEU A 20 -20.11 -17.43 -7.01
CA LEU A 20 -19.86 -16.22 -6.25
C LEU A 20 -18.64 -15.48 -6.81
N LYS A 21 -17.58 -16.19 -7.21
CA LYS A 21 -16.42 -15.60 -7.89
C LYS A 21 -16.83 -14.88 -9.17
N GLU A 22 -17.58 -15.58 -10.05
CA GLU A 22 -18.12 -15.04 -11.29
C GLU A 22 -18.99 -13.79 -11.06
N LYS A 23 -19.82 -13.78 -9.99
CA LYS A 23 -20.63 -12.62 -9.63
C LYS A 23 -19.77 -11.44 -9.18
N ILE A 24 -18.73 -11.69 -8.38
CA ILE A 24 -17.80 -10.64 -7.93
C ILE A 24 -17.08 -10.04 -9.14
N GLU A 25 -16.56 -10.86 -10.03
CA GLU A 25 -15.88 -10.41 -11.26
C GLU A 25 -16.78 -9.56 -12.16
N GLN A 26 -18.08 -9.87 -12.22
CA GLN A 26 -19.06 -9.11 -13.00
C GLN A 26 -19.51 -7.79 -12.35
N THR A 27 -19.45 -7.70 -11.03
CA THR A 27 -20.04 -6.60 -10.28
C THR A 27 -19.03 -5.69 -9.60
N GLN A 28 -17.80 -6.13 -9.44
CA GLN A 28 -16.75 -5.38 -8.74
C GLN A 28 -15.41 -5.55 -9.44
N GLU A 29 -14.71 -4.44 -9.54
CA GLU A 29 -13.33 -4.43 -9.97
C GLU A 29 -12.43 -4.64 -8.75
N ILE A 30 -11.55 -5.65 -8.85
CA ILE A 30 -10.56 -5.94 -7.81
C ILE A 30 -9.28 -5.24 -8.21
N TYR A 31 -9.09 -4.03 -7.67
CA TYR A 31 -7.87 -3.29 -7.88
C TYR A 31 -6.79 -3.73 -6.89
N GLY A 32 -5.71 -4.25 -7.44
CA GLY A 32 -4.48 -4.52 -6.73
C GLY A 32 -3.31 -3.78 -7.38
N VAL A 33 -2.11 -4.10 -6.95
CA VAL A 33 -0.88 -3.64 -7.60
C VAL A 33 -0.26 -4.78 -8.40
N LYS A 34 0.32 -4.47 -9.56
CA LYS A 34 1.06 -5.41 -10.39
C LYS A 34 2.55 -5.07 -10.31
N PRO A 35 3.43 -6.02 -9.93
CA PRO A 35 4.86 -5.74 -9.87
C PRO A 35 5.41 -5.52 -11.28
N VAL A 36 6.21 -4.47 -11.43
CA VAL A 36 6.93 -4.13 -12.67
C VAL A 36 8.41 -4.44 -12.53
N ASP A 37 9.00 -4.06 -11.39
CA ASP A 37 10.43 -4.26 -11.11
C ASP A 37 10.71 -4.32 -9.61
N CYS A 38 11.87 -4.89 -9.25
CA CYS A 38 12.36 -4.94 -7.88
C CYS A 38 13.88 -4.75 -7.83
N PHE A 39 14.32 -3.67 -7.22
CA PHE A 39 15.74 -3.37 -7.01
C PHE A 39 16.15 -3.80 -5.62
N ILE A 40 17.18 -4.67 -5.53
CA ILE A 40 17.67 -5.19 -4.26
C ILE A 40 19.05 -4.60 -3.95
N SER A 41 19.16 -3.94 -2.81
CA SER A 41 20.42 -3.41 -2.30
C SER A 41 21.37 -4.55 -1.89
N LYS A 42 22.58 -4.52 -2.40
CA LYS A 42 23.64 -5.48 -2.03
C LYS A 42 24.27 -5.20 -0.66
N ILE A 43 23.98 -4.04 -0.08
CA ILE A 43 24.57 -3.60 1.19
C ILE A 43 23.77 -4.13 2.37
N ASP A 44 22.44 -3.99 2.33
CA ASP A 44 21.56 -4.24 3.47
C ASP A 44 20.32 -5.08 3.14
N GLY A 45 20.16 -5.49 1.88
CA GLY A 45 19.02 -6.28 1.43
C GLY A 45 17.72 -5.49 1.30
N THR A 46 17.74 -4.16 1.43
CA THR A 46 16.59 -3.29 1.15
C THR A 46 16.06 -3.56 -0.25
N ARG A 47 14.75 -3.68 -0.40
CA ARG A 47 14.08 -3.93 -1.69
C ARG A 47 13.19 -2.75 -2.04
N LYS A 48 13.41 -2.16 -3.22
CA LYS A 48 12.55 -1.15 -3.80
C LYS A 48 11.72 -1.79 -4.90
N TYR A 49 10.41 -1.78 -4.73
CA TYR A 49 9.45 -2.28 -5.69
C TYR A 49 8.87 -1.15 -6.51
N LEU A 50 8.66 -1.40 -7.80
CA LEU A 50 7.84 -0.60 -8.68
C LEU A 50 6.56 -1.38 -8.96
N PHE A 51 5.42 -0.74 -8.72
CA PHE A 51 4.10 -1.31 -8.94
C PHE A 51 3.32 -0.51 -9.97
N GLU A 52 2.75 -1.21 -10.94
CA GLU A 52 1.78 -0.68 -11.89
C GLU A 52 0.38 -0.77 -11.29
N LEU A 53 -0.37 0.32 -11.37
CA LEU A 53 -1.77 0.40 -11.02
C LEU A 53 -2.64 0.08 -12.25
N TYR A 54 -3.94 -0.12 -12.06
CA TYR A 54 -4.88 -0.49 -13.14
C TYR A 54 -4.95 0.53 -14.28
N ASP A 55 -4.61 1.77 -14.02
CA ASP A 55 -4.61 2.88 -14.96
C ASP A 55 -3.24 3.15 -15.62
N GLY A 56 -2.25 2.29 -15.36
CA GLY A 56 -0.89 2.39 -15.88
C GLY A 56 0.03 3.31 -15.08
N ASN A 57 -0.45 3.96 -14.02
CA ASN A 57 0.41 4.73 -13.13
C ASN A 57 1.39 3.81 -12.41
N ILE A 58 2.62 4.31 -12.18
CA ILE A 58 3.65 3.59 -11.44
C ILE A 58 3.85 4.23 -10.07
N ILE A 59 3.83 3.40 -9.04
CA ILE A 59 4.14 3.81 -7.67
C ILE A 59 5.30 3.00 -7.11
N GLU A 60 5.88 3.49 -6.02
CA GLU A 60 7.02 2.87 -5.35
C GLU A 60 6.66 2.38 -3.96
N SER A 61 7.27 1.25 -3.57
CA SER A 61 7.28 0.77 -2.18
C SER A 61 8.67 0.28 -1.83
N VAL A 62 9.05 0.40 -0.55
CA VAL A 62 10.37 -0.02 -0.10
C VAL A 62 10.25 -0.92 1.12
N LEU A 63 10.81 -2.12 1.03
CA LEU A 63 10.99 -3.01 2.17
C LEU A 63 12.37 -2.79 2.77
N MET A 64 12.40 -2.46 4.05
CA MET A 64 13.61 -2.28 4.85
C MET A 64 13.64 -3.30 5.98
N LYS A 65 14.77 -3.96 6.16
CA LYS A 65 14.97 -4.98 7.19
C LYS A 65 15.68 -4.39 8.40
N TYR A 66 15.05 -4.48 9.56
CA TYR A 66 15.61 -4.03 10.83
C TYR A 66 15.62 -5.15 11.87
N LYS A 67 16.45 -5.02 12.91
CA LYS A 67 16.50 -5.98 14.02
C LYS A 67 15.17 -6.11 14.78
N HIS A 68 14.35 -5.07 14.75
CA HIS A 68 13.03 -5.02 15.41
C HIS A 68 11.88 -5.41 14.50
N GLY A 69 12.15 -5.86 13.28
CA GLY A 69 11.16 -6.31 12.30
C GLY A 69 11.24 -5.59 10.96
N ASN A 70 10.52 -6.10 9.98
CA ASN A 70 10.48 -5.54 8.63
C ASN A 70 9.57 -4.32 8.58
N SER A 71 10.05 -3.23 8.01
CA SER A 71 9.30 -2.00 7.76
C SER A 71 9.04 -1.83 6.28
N VAL A 72 7.80 -1.53 5.91
CA VAL A 72 7.45 -1.22 4.52
C VAL A 72 7.06 0.26 4.40
N CYS A 73 7.76 0.97 3.51
CA CYS A 73 7.35 2.29 3.06
C CYS A 73 6.39 2.13 1.90
N ILE A 74 5.19 2.71 1.98
CA ILE A 74 4.15 2.63 0.97
C ILE A 74 3.78 3.99 0.41
N SER A 75 3.27 3.99 -0.83
CA SER A 75 2.68 5.16 -1.49
C SER A 75 1.20 5.29 -1.16
N SER A 76 0.71 6.53 -1.11
CA SER A 76 -0.70 6.89 -0.85
C SER A 76 -1.39 7.55 -2.04
N GLN A 77 -0.64 8.02 -3.03
CA GLN A 77 -1.15 8.68 -4.23
C GLN A 77 -0.30 8.26 -5.46
N ALA A 78 -0.85 8.40 -6.65
CA ALA A 78 -0.11 8.46 -7.90
C ALA A 78 0.24 9.93 -8.16
N GLY A 79 1.53 10.28 -8.06
CA GLY A 79 1.97 11.67 -8.06
C GLY A 79 1.67 12.41 -6.74
N CYS A 80 1.91 13.73 -6.71
CA CYS A 80 1.66 14.56 -5.54
C CYS A 80 1.56 16.04 -5.93
N ARG A 81 0.55 16.76 -5.41
CA ARG A 81 0.34 18.19 -5.72
C ARG A 81 0.96 19.17 -4.72
N MET A 82 1.65 18.68 -3.67
CA MET A 82 2.14 19.55 -2.59
C MET A 82 3.30 20.46 -2.99
N GLY A 83 4.01 20.16 -4.08
CA GLY A 83 5.04 21.05 -4.65
C GLY A 83 6.31 21.16 -3.81
N CYS A 84 6.63 20.19 -2.96
CA CYS A 84 7.86 20.18 -2.16
C CYS A 84 9.10 20.20 -3.08
N LYS A 85 9.93 21.24 -2.99
CA LYS A 85 11.04 21.51 -3.92
C LYS A 85 12.11 20.40 -3.96
N PHE A 86 12.22 19.58 -2.92
CA PHE A 86 13.20 18.49 -2.82
C PHE A 86 12.63 17.12 -3.22
N CYS A 87 11.32 17.02 -3.51
CA CYS A 87 10.63 15.75 -3.71
C CYS A 87 10.31 15.49 -5.18
N ALA A 88 10.79 14.36 -5.70
CA ALA A 88 10.54 13.97 -7.09
C ALA A 88 9.05 13.64 -7.36
N SER A 89 8.30 13.21 -6.36
CA SER A 89 6.88 12.84 -6.51
C SER A 89 5.99 14.01 -6.94
N THR A 90 6.48 15.25 -6.87
CA THR A 90 5.70 16.45 -7.26
C THR A 90 5.93 16.89 -8.69
N LEU A 91 6.92 16.32 -9.40
CA LEU A 91 7.33 16.79 -10.74
C LEU A 91 6.21 16.65 -11.79
N GLY A 92 5.43 15.58 -11.70
CA GLY A 92 4.29 15.32 -12.59
C GLY A 92 2.95 15.86 -12.06
N GLY A 93 2.92 16.42 -10.85
CA GLY A 93 1.67 16.76 -10.16
C GLY A 93 0.99 15.53 -9.54
N LEU A 94 -0.30 15.67 -9.27
CA LEU A 94 -1.15 14.61 -8.73
C LEU A 94 -2.02 14.04 -9.85
N ASP A 95 -1.91 12.76 -10.13
CA ASP A 95 -2.83 12.06 -11.01
C ASP A 95 -4.10 11.66 -10.25
N ARG A 96 -3.95 10.87 -9.19
CA ARG A 96 -5.07 10.49 -8.31
C ARG A 96 -4.65 9.97 -6.94
N ASN A 97 -5.63 9.88 -6.09
CA ASN A 97 -5.53 9.18 -4.81
C ASN A 97 -5.53 7.67 -5.01
N LEU A 98 -4.76 6.93 -4.19
CA LEU A 98 -4.84 5.49 -4.11
C LEU A 98 -6.04 5.08 -3.26
N THR A 99 -6.67 3.98 -3.64
CA THR A 99 -7.70 3.33 -2.85
C THR A 99 -7.10 2.58 -1.66
N PRO A 100 -7.86 2.26 -0.61
CA PRO A 100 -7.38 1.44 0.50
C PRO A 100 -6.86 0.07 0.03
N SER A 101 -7.47 -0.53 -0.97
CA SER A 101 -7.03 -1.82 -1.53
C SER A 101 -5.68 -1.72 -2.23
N GLU A 102 -5.41 -0.64 -2.97
CA GLU A 102 -4.11 -0.42 -3.60
C GLU A 102 -3.01 -0.18 -2.56
N MET A 103 -3.31 0.55 -1.47
CA MET A 103 -2.36 0.72 -0.37
C MET A 103 -2.05 -0.60 0.34
N LEU A 104 -3.07 -1.41 0.65
CA LEU A 104 -2.90 -2.74 1.25
C LEU A 104 -2.17 -3.71 0.34
N SER A 105 -2.47 -3.70 -0.96
CA SER A 105 -1.88 -4.63 -1.93
C SER A 105 -0.38 -4.48 -2.06
N GLN A 106 0.19 -3.28 -1.83
CA GLN A 106 1.64 -3.08 -1.77
C GLN A 106 2.26 -3.96 -0.68
N ILE A 107 1.64 -3.98 0.50
CA ILE A 107 2.12 -4.75 1.65
C ILE A 107 1.90 -6.25 1.43
N TYR A 108 0.73 -6.65 0.92
CA TYR A 108 0.39 -8.06 0.65
C TYR A 108 1.35 -8.67 -0.36
N TYR A 109 1.63 -7.95 -1.45
CA TYR A 109 2.59 -8.41 -2.44
C TYR A 109 3.98 -8.59 -1.83
N ILE A 110 4.47 -7.61 -1.09
CA ILE A 110 5.80 -7.64 -0.47
C ILE A 110 5.93 -8.80 0.52
N GLN A 111 4.93 -9.02 1.38
CA GLN A 111 4.94 -10.16 2.30
C GLN A 111 4.95 -11.50 1.58
N ARG A 112 4.21 -11.60 0.47
CA ARG A 112 4.14 -12.81 -0.32
C ARG A 112 5.43 -13.08 -1.10
N ASP A 113 6.01 -12.04 -1.72
CA ASP A 113 7.29 -12.13 -2.47
C ASP A 113 8.46 -12.52 -1.58
N THR A 114 8.47 -12.05 -0.34
CA THR A 114 9.57 -12.30 0.59
C THR A 114 9.33 -13.45 1.56
N GLU A 115 8.08 -13.93 1.67
CA GLU A 115 7.62 -14.87 2.70
C GLU A 115 7.91 -14.38 4.15
N GLU A 116 8.12 -13.06 4.30
CA GLU A 116 8.44 -12.42 5.57
C GLU A 116 7.31 -11.52 6.04
N ARG A 117 7.01 -11.56 7.35
CA ARG A 117 6.01 -10.68 7.94
C ARG A 117 6.47 -9.23 7.94
N VAL A 118 5.60 -8.32 7.50
CA VAL A 118 5.74 -6.88 7.72
C VAL A 118 5.24 -6.54 9.12
N SER A 119 6.08 -5.87 9.90
CA SER A 119 5.80 -5.50 11.30
C SER A 119 5.47 -4.01 11.43
N ASN A 120 6.01 -3.19 10.56
CA ASN A 120 5.87 -1.73 10.60
C ASN A 120 5.52 -1.18 9.22
N VAL A 121 4.70 -0.15 9.19
CA VAL A 121 4.30 0.54 7.95
C VAL A 121 4.63 2.02 8.06
N VAL A 122 5.21 2.58 7.02
CA VAL A 122 5.56 3.99 6.93
C VAL A 122 4.93 4.57 5.66
N MET A 123 4.04 5.54 5.79
CA MET A 123 3.45 6.24 4.65
C MET A 123 4.34 7.44 4.27
N MET A 124 5.46 7.13 3.59
CA MET A 124 6.49 8.09 3.15
C MET A 124 6.90 7.85 1.68
N GLY A 125 6.12 7.08 0.93
CA GLY A 125 6.28 6.89 -0.51
C GLY A 125 5.74 8.05 -1.33
N THR A 126 5.22 7.77 -2.51
CA THR A 126 4.60 8.79 -3.37
C THR A 126 3.28 9.27 -2.79
N GLY A 127 3.11 10.60 -2.70
CA GLY A 127 1.87 11.24 -2.28
C GLY A 127 1.91 11.88 -0.90
N GLU A 128 0.85 12.66 -0.61
CA GLU A 128 0.57 13.24 0.71
C GLU A 128 -0.60 12.47 1.34
N PRO A 129 -0.37 11.70 2.40
CA PRO A 129 -1.43 10.89 3.02
C PRO A 129 -2.62 11.72 3.51
N MET A 130 -2.39 12.91 4.04
CA MET A 130 -3.46 13.78 4.54
C MET A 130 -4.29 14.41 3.42
N ASP A 131 -3.81 14.41 2.18
CA ASP A 131 -4.57 14.82 0.99
C ASP A 131 -5.44 13.66 0.44
N ASN A 132 -5.13 12.43 0.84
CA ASN A 132 -5.93 11.22 0.58
C ASN A 132 -6.63 10.71 1.85
N TYR A 133 -7.12 11.60 2.69
CA TYR A 133 -7.50 11.37 4.09
C TYR A 133 -8.47 10.21 4.29
N ASP A 134 -9.61 10.21 3.60
CA ASP A 134 -10.67 9.21 3.82
C ASP A 134 -10.20 7.79 3.46
N ASN A 135 -9.45 7.64 2.36
CA ASN A 135 -8.88 6.36 1.97
C ASN A 135 -7.78 5.91 2.94
N VAL A 136 -6.99 6.85 3.46
CA VAL A 136 -5.96 6.55 4.48
C VAL A 136 -6.61 6.08 5.77
N LEU A 137 -7.67 6.73 6.24
CA LEU A 137 -8.42 6.27 7.42
C LEU A 137 -8.95 4.84 7.22
N ARG A 138 -9.56 4.58 6.06
CA ARG A 138 -10.07 3.24 5.76
C ARG A 138 -8.96 2.20 5.65
N PHE A 139 -7.82 2.57 5.10
CA PHE A 139 -6.62 1.72 5.10
C PHE A 139 -6.17 1.38 6.52
N LEU A 140 -6.12 2.38 7.43
CA LEU A 140 -5.74 2.18 8.83
C LEU A 140 -6.68 1.23 9.57
N GLU A 141 -8.00 1.38 9.37
CA GLU A 141 -8.99 0.44 9.93
C GLU A 141 -8.74 -0.99 9.47
N LEU A 142 -8.52 -1.19 8.17
CA LEU A 142 -8.36 -2.52 7.59
C LEU A 142 -7.04 -3.19 8.00
N ILE A 143 -5.93 -2.44 8.03
CA ILE A 143 -4.62 -3.02 8.33
C ILE A 143 -4.46 -3.37 9.81
N THR A 144 -5.16 -2.64 10.70
CA THR A 144 -5.15 -2.90 12.15
C THR A 144 -6.19 -3.93 12.58
N SER A 145 -7.12 -4.29 11.70
CA SER A 145 -8.17 -5.28 11.98
C SER A 145 -7.60 -6.63 12.34
N GLU A 146 -8.21 -7.31 13.34
CA GLU A 146 -7.89 -8.70 13.71
C GLU A 146 -8.18 -9.69 12.57
N ASP A 147 -9.09 -9.31 11.66
CA ASP A 147 -9.40 -10.09 10.45
C ASP A 147 -8.42 -9.84 9.30
N GLY A 148 -7.48 -8.90 9.46
CA GLY A 148 -6.45 -8.54 8.50
C GLY A 148 -5.03 -8.91 8.93
N LEU A 149 -4.08 -8.03 8.61
CA LEU A 149 -2.68 -8.18 9.01
C LEU A 149 -2.45 -7.95 10.51
N ASN A 150 -3.40 -7.34 11.19
CA ASN A 150 -3.34 -7.03 12.62
C ASN A 150 -2.04 -6.32 13.02
N ILE A 151 -1.66 -5.29 12.24
CA ILE A 151 -0.52 -4.44 12.56
C ILE A 151 -0.98 -3.37 13.55
N SER A 152 -0.33 -3.33 14.71
CA SER A 152 -0.68 -2.34 15.75
C SER A 152 -0.55 -0.90 15.21
N GLN A 153 -1.48 -0.02 15.59
CA GLN A 153 -1.41 1.41 15.24
C GLN A 153 -0.07 2.06 15.64
N ARG A 154 0.56 1.60 16.72
CA ARG A 154 1.87 2.07 17.17
C ARG A 154 3.01 1.76 16.19
N ASN A 155 2.79 0.82 15.29
CA ASN A 155 3.73 0.40 14.27
C ASN A 155 3.44 1.01 12.91
N ILE A 156 2.53 2.01 12.85
CA ILE A 156 2.20 2.72 11.64
C ILE A 156 2.62 4.18 11.79
N THR A 157 3.42 4.66 10.86
CA THR A 157 3.87 6.05 10.82
C THR A 157 3.30 6.74 9.58
N ILE A 158 2.63 7.86 9.78
CA ILE A 158 2.14 8.72 8.71
C ILE A 158 3.03 9.95 8.66
N SER A 159 3.70 10.15 7.52
CA SER A 159 4.45 11.37 7.24
C SER A 159 3.57 12.33 6.45
N THR A 160 3.60 13.60 6.78
CA THR A 160 2.80 14.62 6.11
C THR A 160 3.58 15.93 5.97
N CYS A 161 3.32 16.67 4.90
CA CYS A 161 3.83 18.03 4.72
C CYS A 161 3.12 19.06 5.60
N GLY A 162 2.08 18.65 6.36
CA GLY A 162 1.47 19.49 7.38
C GLY A 162 0.10 20.08 6.98
N ILE A 163 -0.81 19.28 6.45
CA ILE A 163 -2.22 19.69 6.24
C ILE A 163 -2.92 19.73 7.60
N VAL A 164 -2.70 20.84 8.33
CA VAL A 164 -3.10 21.03 9.74
C VAL A 164 -4.57 20.68 10.03
N PRO A 165 -5.57 21.07 9.21
CA PRO A 165 -6.96 20.67 9.49
C PRO A 165 -7.11 19.15 9.58
N LYS A 166 -6.51 18.40 8.66
CA LYS A 166 -6.60 16.93 8.62
C LYS A 166 -5.80 16.25 9.74
N ILE A 167 -4.69 16.84 10.16
CA ILE A 167 -3.93 16.33 11.32
C ILE A 167 -4.75 16.44 12.62
N LYS A 168 -5.61 17.46 12.74
CA LYS A 168 -6.47 17.63 13.93
C LYS A 168 -7.69 16.72 13.93
N GLU A 169 -8.08 16.20 12.76
CA GLU A 169 -9.19 15.25 12.61
C GLU A 169 -8.75 13.79 12.81
N LEU A 170 -7.46 13.48 12.67
CA LEU A 170 -6.86 12.17 12.86
C LEU A 170 -6.81 11.78 14.35
#